data_de740f4eeaddd550c5957a4b553a0e25
#
_entry.id   de740f4eeaddd550c5957a4b553a0e25
#
_cell.length_a   1.000
_cell.length_b   1.000
_cell.length_c   1.000
_cell.angle_alpha   90.00
_cell.angle_beta   90.00
_cell.angle_gamma   90.00
#
_symmetry.space_group_name_H-M   'P 1'
#
loop_
_entity.id
_entity.type
_entity.pdbx_description
1 polymer ?
#
loop_
_entity_poly.entity_id
_entity_poly.type
_entity_poly.pdbx_seq_one_letter_code
_entity_poly.pdbx_strand_id
1 'polypeptide(L)'
;RDLDFSSAFALSALPHYQHLVREIGATKMQSYLDNADYGNRSMGGGVDQFWIAGNLRITPRQQLEFLRRLHRSELPFRDTVMGQVRQIMQRTERGGNVFGKTGWAISAEGLHTGWSIGWLARDRKEPLYFATLLQTTEPGDSFLDIRLLLSLEALDQVESQH
;
A
#
# COMPACT_ATOMS: atom_id res chain seq x y z
N ARG A 1 -12.44 -11.08 17.66
CA ARG A 1 -12.86 -11.80 16.42
C ARG A 1 -11.61 -12.12 15.66
N ASP A 2 -11.36 -13.40 15.46
CA ASP A 2 -10.21 -13.83 14.67
C ASP A 2 -10.47 -13.42 13.22
N LEU A 3 -9.56 -12.60 12.66
CA LEU A 3 -9.61 -12.18 11.25
C LEU A 3 -8.65 -13.08 10.48
N ASP A 4 -9.09 -13.60 9.33
CA ASP A 4 -8.15 -14.15 8.37
C ASP A 4 -7.32 -13.03 7.71
N PHE A 5 -6.27 -13.40 7.01
CA PHE A 5 -5.33 -12.44 6.43
C PHE A 5 -5.99 -11.52 5.39
N SER A 6 -6.94 -12.03 4.60
CA SER A 6 -7.66 -11.26 3.58
C SER A 6 -8.55 -10.20 4.21
N SER A 7 -9.32 -10.58 5.23
CA SER A 7 -10.17 -9.65 6.00
C SER A 7 -9.35 -8.61 6.74
N ALA A 8 -8.22 -9.01 7.36
CA ALA A 8 -7.31 -8.09 8.02
C ALA A 8 -6.71 -7.06 7.03
N PHE A 9 -6.39 -7.50 5.81
CA PHE A 9 -5.91 -6.62 4.75
C PHE A 9 -6.98 -5.63 4.29
N ALA A 10 -8.18 -6.09 4.00
CA ALA A 10 -9.29 -5.25 3.55
C ALA A 10 -9.65 -4.18 4.60
N LEU A 11 -9.69 -4.56 5.88
CA LEU A 11 -10.02 -3.68 7.00
C LEU A 11 -8.85 -2.81 7.48
N SER A 12 -7.64 -3.01 6.93
CA SER A 12 -6.42 -2.36 7.47
C SER A 12 -6.25 -2.60 8.98
N ALA A 13 -6.46 -3.84 9.44
CA ALA A 13 -6.49 -4.21 10.85
C ALA A 13 -5.10 -4.05 11.50
N LEU A 14 -4.76 -2.83 11.92
CA LEU A 14 -3.45 -2.48 12.47
C LEU A 14 -2.97 -3.42 13.58
N PRO A 15 -3.78 -3.80 14.60
CA PRO A 15 -3.31 -4.71 15.64
C PRO A 15 -2.87 -6.07 15.11
N HIS A 16 -3.51 -6.57 14.04
CA HIS A 16 -3.14 -7.81 13.37
C HIS A 16 -1.74 -7.71 12.75
N TYR A 17 -1.46 -6.62 12.02
CA TYR A 17 -0.14 -6.41 11.42
C TYR A 17 0.95 -6.17 12.46
N GLN A 18 0.65 -5.46 13.53
CA GLN A 18 1.59 -5.26 14.64
C GLN A 18 1.95 -6.59 15.30
N HIS A 19 0.97 -7.46 15.54
CA HIS A 19 1.22 -8.81 16.04
C HIS A 19 2.10 -9.61 15.07
N LEU A 20 1.74 -9.65 13.80
CA LEU A 20 2.48 -10.39 12.77
C LEU A 20 3.95 -9.94 12.68
N VAL A 21 4.21 -8.64 12.72
CA VAL A 21 5.59 -8.13 12.63
C VAL A 21 6.40 -8.47 13.88
N ARG A 22 5.79 -8.47 15.06
CA ARG A 22 6.44 -8.94 16.29
C ARG A 22 6.83 -10.42 16.19
N GLU A 23 5.97 -11.28 15.64
CA GLU A 23 6.26 -12.70 15.38
C GLU A 23 7.38 -12.89 14.35
N ILE A 24 7.40 -12.08 13.28
CA ILE A 24 8.48 -12.09 12.27
C ILE A 24 9.82 -11.69 12.90
N GLY A 25 9.80 -10.72 13.79
CA GLY A 25 10.96 -10.17 14.46
C GLY A 25 11.75 -9.15 13.63
N ALA A 26 12.46 -8.27 14.33
CA ALA A 26 13.13 -7.11 13.72
C ALA A 26 14.17 -7.50 12.65
N THR A 27 15.01 -8.48 12.93
CA THR A 27 16.10 -8.90 12.01
C THR A 27 15.55 -9.41 10.69
N LYS A 28 14.53 -10.25 10.73
CA LYS A 28 13.92 -10.83 9.55
C LYS A 28 13.11 -9.79 8.77
N MET A 29 12.41 -8.91 9.48
CA MET A 29 11.67 -7.81 8.85
C MET A 29 12.61 -6.82 8.15
N GLN A 30 13.76 -6.49 8.77
CA GLN A 30 14.79 -5.66 8.12
C GLN A 30 15.29 -6.30 6.83
N SER A 31 15.58 -7.61 6.85
CA SER A 31 16.03 -8.30 5.63
C SER A 31 14.97 -8.29 4.51
N TYR A 32 13.68 -8.30 4.84
CA TYR A 32 12.62 -8.16 3.84
C TYR A 32 12.58 -6.76 3.23
N LEU A 33 12.75 -5.70 4.02
CA LEU A 33 12.82 -4.33 3.52
C LEU A 33 14.05 -4.13 2.62
N ASP A 34 15.20 -4.66 3.04
CA ASP A 34 16.45 -4.57 2.30
C ASP A 34 16.36 -5.31 0.95
N ASN A 35 15.89 -6.56 0.98
CA ASN A 35 15.75 -7.38 -0.22
C ASN A 35 14.72 -6.81 -1.21
N ALA A 36 13.62 -6.24 -0.71
CA ALA A 36 12.61 -5.59 -1.54
C ALA A 36 13.04 -4.21 -2.05
N ASP A 37 14.14 -3.64 -1.53
CA ASP A 37 14.56 -2.25 -1.75
C ASP A 37 13.39 -1.27 -1.48
N TYR A 38 12.75 -1.42 -0.30
CA TYR A 38 11.51 -0.70 0.01
C TYR A 38 11.79 0.64 0.68
N GLY A 39 11.59 1.73 -0.03
CA GLY A 39 11.78 3.08 0.47
C GLY A 39 13.18 3.33 1.02
N ASN A 40 13.29 3.94 2.19
CA ASN A 40 14.56 4.12 2.90
C ASN A 40 14.99 2.92 3.75
N ARG A 41 14.21 1.83 3.75
CA ARG A 41 14.47 0.57 4.47
C ARG A 41 14.61 0.70 5.99
N SER A 42 14.20 1.82 6.57
CA SER A 42 14.38 2.10 7.98
C SER A 42 13.34 1.40 8.86
N MET A 43 13.80 0.69 9.88
CA MET A 43 12.96 0.15 10.96
C MET A 43 13.03 0.99 12.24
N GLY A 44 13.58 2.21 12.19
CA GLY A 44 13.61 3.11 13.34
C GLY A 44 12.21 3.47 13.83
N GLY A 45 12.04 3.57 15.15
CA GLY A 45 10.77 3.83 15.82
C GLY A 45 10.09 2.60 16.42
N GLY A 46 10.68 1.41 16.27
CA GLY A 46 10.17 0.16 16.85
C GLY A 46 9.61 -0.82 15.82
N VAL A 47 9.71 -2.11 16.13
CA VAL A 47 9.39 -3.21 15.20
C VAL A 47 7.97 -3.17 14.69
N ASP A 48 7.02 -2.71 15.48
CA ASP A 48 5.59 -2.64 15.17
C ASP A 48 5.07 -1.21 14.93
N GLN A 49 5.99 -0.23 14.81
CA GLN A 49 5.67 1.18 14.60
C GLN A 49 6.39 1.79 13.38
N PHE A 50 7.44 1.14 12.86
CA PHE A 50 8.34 1.74 11.86
C PHE A 50 7.62 2.27 10.61
N TRP A 51 6.50 1.66 10.21
CA TRP A 51 5.72 2.08 9.04
C TRP A 51 4.55 3.04 9.35
N ILE A 52 4.22 3.27 10.64
CA ILE A 52 3.12 4.14 11.08
C ILE A 52 3.68 5.50 11.53
N ALA A 53 4.31 5.50 12.69
CA ALA A 53 4.89 6.68 13.33
C ALA A 53 6.42 6.66 13.37
N GLY A 54 7.04 5.56 12.89
CA GLY A 54 8.49 5.39 12.86
C GLY A 54 9.17 6.08 11.67
N ASN A 55 10.34 5.57 11.28
CA ASN A 55 11.23 6.24 10.35
C ASN A 55 11.18 5.70 8.91
N LEU A 56 10.32 4.73 8.61
CA LEU A 56 10.16 4.25 7.24
C LEU A 56 9.56 5.36 6.38
N ARG A 57 10.22 5.66 5.26
CA ARG A 57 9.76 6.64 4.27
C ARG A 57 9.85 6.03 2.88
N ILE A 58 8.86 6.35 2.06
CA ILE A 58 8.83 5.95 0.65
C ILE A 58 8.21 7.08 -0.16
N THR A 59 8.77 7.37 -1.33
CA THR A 59 8.19 8.33 -2.26
C THR A 59 7.11 7.68 -3.12
N PRO A 60 6.16 8.44 -3.69
CA PRO A 60 5.18 7.90 -4.64
C PRO A 60 5.85 7.15 -5.81
N ARG A 61 6.96 7.67 -6.33
CA ARG A 61 7.69 7.01 -7.42
C ARG A 61 8.27 5.64 -7.01
N GLN A 62 8.88 5.54 -5.83
CA GLN A 62 9.37 4.26 -5.31
C GLN A 62 8.22 3.28 -5.07
N GLN A 63 7.07 3.80 -4.61
CA GLN A 63 5.88 2.98 -4.41
C GLN A 63 5.32 2.42 -5.74
N LEU A 64 5.31 3.22 -6.81
CA LEU A 64 4.93 2.75 -8.15
C LEU A 64 5.89 1.66 -8.65
N GLU A 65 7.19 1.83 -8.46
CA GLU A 65 8.17 0.81 -8.85
C GLU A 65 8.02 -0.50 -8.05
N PHE A 66 7.77 -0.40 -6.74
CA PHE A 66 7.47 -1.57 -5.91
C PHE A 66 6.21 -2.31 -6.40
N LEU A 67 5.13 -1.58 -6.73
CA LEU A 67 3.89 -2.15 -7.25
C LEU A 67 4.09 -2.84 -8.61
N ARG A 68 4.87 -2.21 -9.51
CA ARG A 68 5.23 -2.80 -10.80
C ARG A 68 5.96 -4.13 -10.61
N ARG A 69 6.95 -4.17 -9.72
CA ARG A 69 7.70 -5.39 -9.39
C ARG A 69 6.83 -6.45 -8.73
N LEU A 70 5.92 -6.06 -7.83
CA LEU A 70 4.93 -6.97 -7.23
C LEU A 70 4.00 -7.57 -8.30
N HIS A 71 3.48 -6.72 -9.19
CA HIS A 71 2.57 -7.15 -10.25
C HIS A 71 3.25 -8.13 -11.22
N ARG A 72 4.52 -7.88 -11.56
CA ARG A 72 5.31 -8.70 -12.49
C ARG A 72 6.05 -9.89 -11.86
N SER A 73 5.85 -10.13 -10.56
CA SER A 73 6.58 -11.16 -9.79
C SER A 73 8.11 -10.96 -9.80
N GLU A 74 8.57 -9.73 -9.82
CA GLU A 74 9.99 -9.35 -9.84
C GLU A 74 10.57 -9.03 -8.44
N LEU A 75 9.75 -9.12 -7.37
CA LEU A 75 10.24 -9.00 -6.01
C LEU A 75 10.91 -10.30 -5.55
N PRO A 76 11.87 -10.24 -4.60
CA PRO A 76 12.59 -11.42 -4.11
C PRO A 76 11.76 -12.25 -3.13
N PHE A 77 10.50 -12.52 -3.47
CA PHE A 77 9.57 -13.33 -2.69
C PHE A 77 9.06 -14.50 -3.55
N ARG A 78 8.49 -15.51 -2.90
CA ARG A 78 7.89 -16.64 -3.62
C ARG A 78 6.71 -16.18 -4.49
N ASP A 79 6.64 -16.67 -5.72
CA ASP A 79 5.57 -16.33 -6.68
C ASP A 79 4.17 -16.58 -6.12
N THR A 80 4.01 -17.68 -5.37
CA THR A 80 2.74 -18.02 -4.71
C THR A 80 2.32 -16.95 -3.70
N VAL A 81 3.28 -16.40 -2.93
CA VAL A 81 3.00 -15.33 -1.95
C VAL A 81 2.65 -14.03 -2.67
N MET A 82 3.42 -13.66 -3.69
CA MET A 82 3.10 -12.46 -4.50
C MET A 82 1.74 -12.60 -5.18
N GLY A 83 1.39 -13.79 -5.67
CA GLY A 83 0.08 -14.09 -6.23
C GLY A 83 -1.07 -13.89 -5.22
N GLN A 84 -0.88 -14.40 -3.99
CA GLN A 84 -1.86 -14.20 -2.90
C GLN A 84 -2.00 -12.72 -2.54
N VAL A 85 -0.89 -11.97 -2.48
CA VAL A 85 -0.96 -10.51 -2.21
C VAL A 85 -1.73 -9.79 -3.31
N ARG A 86 -1.46 -10.08 -4.58
CA ARG A 86 -2.24 -9.51 -5.70
C ARG A 86 -3.72 -9.84 -5.57
N GLN A 87 -4.06 -11.07 -5.23
CA GLN A 87 -5.47 -11.49 -5.07
C GLN A 87 -6.19 -10.70 -3.98
N ILE A 88 -5.58 -10.52 -2.80
CA ILE A 88 -6.21 -9.75 -1.70
C ILE A 88 -6.22 -8.24 -1.94
N MET A 89 -5.43 -7.75 -2.88
CA MET A 89 -5.47 -6.36 -3.33
C MET A 89 -6.62 -6.05 -4.27
N GLN A 90 -7.29 -7.08 -4.84
CA GLN A 90 -8.41 -6.88 -5.75
C GLN A 90 -9.56 -6.16 -5.04
N ARG A 91 -10.10 -5.14 -5.69
CA ARG A 91 -11.19 -4.30 -5.20
C ARG A 91 -12.42 -4.44 -6.09
N THR A 92 -13.57 -4.05 -5.57
CA THR A 92 -14.84 -4.12 -6.29
C THR A 92 -15.04 -2.98 -7.29
N GLU A 93 -14.30 -1.91 -7.14
CA GLU A 93 -14.37 -0.75 -8.03
C GLU A 93 -14.04 -1.15 -9.48
N ARG A 94 -14.69 -0.51 -10.41
CA ARG A 94 -14.54 -0.75 -11.85
C ARG A 94 -14.67 -2.23 -12.25
N GLY A 95 -15.66 -2.92 -11.66
CA GLY A 95 -15.93 -4.31 -11.98
C GLY A 95 -14.82 -5.28 -11.55
N GLY A 96 -14.04 -4.93 -10.53
CA GLY A 96 -12.97 -5.78 -10.03
C GLY A 96 -11.64 -5.66 -10.76
N ASN A 97 -11.48 -4.68 -11.64
CA ASN A 97 -10.23 -4.46 -12.38
C ASN A 97 -9.22 -3.56 -11.64
N VAL A 98 -9.60 -2.98 -10.50
CA VAL A 98 -8.70 -2.21 -9.63
C VAL A 98 -8.10 -3.12 -8.56
N PHE A 99 -6.78 -3.03 -8.41
CA PHE A 99 -6.02 -3.70 -7.36
C PHE A 99 -5.32 -2.62 -6.54
N GLY A 100 -5.59 -2.55 -5.24
CA GLY A 100 -5.02 -1.46 -4.47
C GLY A 100 -5.14 -1.61 -2.97
N LYS A 101 -4.45 -0.71 -2.29
CA LYS A 101 -4.49 -0.56 -0.83
C LYS A 101 -4.47 0.91 -0.45
N THR A 102 -5.25 1.25 0.54
CA THR A 102 -5.23 2.57 1.17
C THR A 102 -4.46 2.52 2.49
N GLY A 103 -3.81 3.62 2.83
CA GLY A 103 -3.11 3.79 4.10
C GLY A 103 -3.45 5.14 4.72
N TRP A 104 -3.31 5.24 6.05
CA TRP A 104 -3.44 6.49 6.78
C TRP A 104 -2.56 6.43 8.02
N ALA A 105 -1.81 7.51 8.26
CA ALA A 105 -1.01 7.71 9.45
C ALA A 105 -1.08 9.17 9.90
N ILE A 106 -0.81 9.42 11.18
CA ILE A 106 -0.74 10.76 11.76
C ILE A 106 0.62 10.87 12.41
N SER A 107 1.39 11.93 12.07
CA SER A 107 2.67 12.20 12.74
C SER A 107 2.46 12.79 14.14
N ALA A 108 3.53 12.86 14.93
CA ALA A 108 3.49 13.47 16.26
C ALA A 108 3.11 14.97 16.20
N GLU A 109 3.38 15.63 15.08
CA GLU A 109 3.06 17.03 14.82
C GLU A 109 1.65 17.23 14.26
N GLY A 110 0.83 16.17 14.21
CA GLY A 110 -0.55 16.23 13.72
C GLY A 110 -0.69 16.24 12.19
N LEU A 111 0.38 15.93 11.42
CA LEU A 111 0.27 15.81 9.97
C LEU A 111 -0.38 14.48 9.60
N HIS A 112 -1.55 14.55 9.00
CA HIS A 112 -2.25 13.40 8.41
C HIS A 112 -1.65 13.07 7.06
N THR A 113 -1.27 11.82 6.86
CA THR A 113 -0.73 11.31 5.60
C THR A 113 -1.62 10.16 5.11
N GLY A 114 -2.31 10.38 4.00
CA GLY A 114 -3.20 9.42 3.36
C GLY A 114 -2.60 8.87 2.07
N TRP A 115 -2.59 7.56 1.90
CA TRP A 115 -2.15 6.87 0.69
C TRP A 115 -3.30 6.14 0.00
N SER A 116 -3.27 6.15 -1.33
CA SER A 116 -4.00 5.21 -2.18
C SER A 116 -3.05 4.73 -3.26
N ILE A 117 -2.76 3.43 -3.30
CA ILE A 117 -1.76 2.83 -4.20
C ILE A 117 -2.33 1.61 -4.89
N GLY A 118 -1.90 1.34 -6.12
CA GLY A 118 -2.37 0.18 -6.83
C GLY A 118 -2.15 0.20 -8.34
N TRP A 119 -2.95 -0.58 -9.03
CA TRP A 119 -3.00 -0.58 -10.49
C TRP A 119 -4.42 -0.87 -10.99
N LEU A 120 -4.71 -0.38 -12.18
CA LEU A 120 -5.87 -0.76 -12.97
C LEU A 120 -5.43 -1.78 -14.02
N ALA A 121 -5.98 -2.99 -13.96
CA ALA A 121 -5.81 -3.99 -15.01
C ALA A 121 -6.63 -3.58 -16.24
N ARG A 122 -6.04 -3.66 -17.43
CA ARG A 122 -6.68 -3.31 -18.71
C ARG A 122 -6.59 -4.49 -19.66
N ASP A 123 -7.70 -4.77 -20.34
CA ASP A 123 -7.70 -5.86 -21.32
C ASP A 123 -6.73 -5.54 -22.47
N ARG A 124 -5.80 -6.46 -22.73
CA ARG A 124 -4.79 -6.41 -23.81
C ARG A 124 -3.91 -5.15 -23.83
N LYS A 125 -3.85 -4.39 -22.72
CA LYS A 125 -2.99 -3.22 -22.56
C LYS A 125 -2.15 -3.34 -21.28
N GLU A 126 -1.05 -2.61 -21.23
CA GLU A 126 -0.26 -2.49 -19.99
C GLU A 126 -1.13 -1.88 -18.88
N PRO A 127 -1.01 -2.36 -17.63
CA PRO A 127 -1.75 -1.81 -16.50
C PRO A 127 -1.34 -0.36 -16.23
N LEU A 128 -2.28 0.42 -15.69
CA LEU A 128 -1.99 1.75 -15.19
C LEU A 128 -1.70 1.67 -13.68
N TYR A 129 -0.51 2.02 -13.27
CA TYR A 129 -0.14 2.09 -11.85
C TYR A 129 -0.45 3.47 -11.29
N PHE A 130 -0.92 3.54 -10.05
CA PHE A 130 -1.21 4.79 -9.37
C PHE A 130 -0.65 4.82 -7.93
N ALA A 131 -0.26 6.01 -7.48
CA ALA A 131 0.14 6.28 -6.11
C ALA A 131 -0.28 7.72 -5.76
N THR A 132 -1.38 7.85 -5.04
CA THR A 132 -1.88 9.13 -4.53
C THR A 132 -1.41 9.31 -3.10
N LEU A 133 -0.78 10.44 -2.82
CA LEU A 133 -0.34 10.86 -1.50
C LEU A 133 -0.99 12.19 -1.16
N LEU A 134 -1.75 12.21 -0.07
CA LEU A 134 -2.36 13.43 0.47
C LEU A 134 -1.77 13.73 1.84
N GLN A 135 -1.50 15.01 2.10
CA GLN A 135 -1.03 15.45 3.42
C GLN A 135 -1.78 16.71 3.84
N THR A 136 -2.21 16.77 5.10
CA THR A 136 -2.86 17.94 5.70
C THR A 136 -2.75 17.89 7.22
N THR A 137 -2.75 19.04 7.86
CA THR A 137 -2.91 19.17 9.32
C THR A 137 -4.37 19.36 9.74
N GLU A 138 -5.26 19.61 8.78
CA GLU A 138 -6.69 19.83 9.00
C GLU A 138 -7.51 18.89 8.10
N PRO A 139 -7.64 17.60 8.47
CA PRO A 139 -8.40 16.65 7.69
C PRO A 139 -9.89 16.96 7.80
N GLY A 140 -10.56 17.15 6.66
CA GLY A 140 -12.03 17.15 6.61
C GLY A 140 -12.58 15.72 6.72
N ASP A 141 -13.90 15.60 6.91
CA ASP A 141 -14.58 14.31 7.09
C ASP A 141 -14.36 13.34 5.92
N SER A 142 -14.17 13.86 4.71
CA SER A 142 -13.94 13.07 3.48
C SER A 142 -12.47 12.71 3.24
N PHE A 143 -11.53 13.07 4.11
CA PHE A 143 -10.08 12.85 3.87
C PHE A 143 -9.74 11.39 3.56
N LEU A 144 -10.40 10.45 4.22
CA LEU A 144 -10.14 9.03 4.02
C LEU A 144 -10.68 8.50 2.68
N ASP A 145 -11.76 9.08 2.16
CA ASP A 145 -12.38 8.65 0.91
C ASP A 145 -11.75 9.34 -0.31
N ILE A 146 -11.43 10.62 -0.18
CA ILE A 146 -10.92 11.44 -1.28
C ILE A 146 -9.62 10.90 -1.90
N ARG A 147 -8.74 10.27 -1.11
CA ARG A 147 -7.50 9.66 -1.60
C ARG A 147 -7.74 8.57 -2.67
N LEU A 148 -8.79 7.74 -2.49
CA LEU A 148 -9.17 6.74 -3.47
C LEU A 148 -9.91 7.36 -4.65
N LEU A 149 -10.84 8.27 -4.38
CA LEU A 149 -11.60 8.98 -5.42
C LEU A 149 -10.67 9.70 -6.39
N LEU A 150 -9.68 10.42 -5.89
CA LEU A 150 -8.68 11.09 -6.74
C LEU A 150 -7.88 10.10 -7.59
N SER A 151 -7.55 8.93 -7.04
CA SER A 151 -6.87 7.88 -7.83
C SER A 151 -7.75 7.39 -8.97
N LEU A 152 -9.02 7.11 -8.70
CA LEU A 152 -9.98 6.62 -9.70
C LEU A 152 -10.25 7.66 -10.78
N GLU A 153 -10.43 8.93 -10.41
CA GLU A 153 -10.62 10.03 -11.33
C GLU A 153 -9.41 10.25 -12.25
N ALA A 154 -8.19 10.21 -11.68
CA ALA A 154 -6.98 10.31 -12.49
C ALA A 154 -6.85 9.15 -13.50
N LEU A 155 -7.23 7.93 -13.10
CA LEU A 155 -7.28 6.79 -14.02
C LEU A 155 -8.30 7.01 -15.15
N ASP A 156 -9.49 7.56 -14.85
CA ASP A 156 -10.52 7.89 -15.87
C ASP A 156 -10.00 8.90 -16.89
N GLN A 157 -9.31 9.93 -16.42
CA GLN A 157 -8.73 10.95 -17.29
C GLN A 157 -7.66 10.38 -18.22
N VAL A 158 -6.79 9.50 -17.71
CA VAL A 158 -5.75 8.85 -18.53
C VAL A 158 -6.37 7.89 -19.55
N GLU A 159 -7.39 7.12 -19.18
CA GLU A 159 -8.06 6.18 -20.10
C GLU A 159 -8.82 6.91 -21.21
N SER A 160 -9.41 8.06 -20.93
CA SER A 160 -10.14 8.85 -21.92
C SER A 160 -9.25 9.51 -22.99
N GLN A 161 -7.92 9.57 -22.74
CA GLN A 161 -6.94 10.15 -23.67
C GLN A 161 -6.26 9.10 -24.57
N HIS A 162 -6.56 7.80 -24.37
CA HIS A 162 -5.92 6.67 -25.07
C HIS A 162 -6.92 5.61 -25.52
#